data_e12334bf9bb2383ec54325a3887d401d
#
_entry.id   e12334bf9bb2383ec54325a3887d401d
#
_cell.length_a   1.000
_cell.length_b   1.000
_cell.length_c   1.000
_cell.angle_alpha   90.00
_cell.angle_beta   90.00
_cell.angle_gamma   90.00
#
_symmetry.space_group_name_H-M   'P 1'
#
loop_
_entity.id
_entity.type
_entity.pdbx_description
1 polymer ?
#
loop_
_entity_poly.entity_id
_entity_poly.type
_entity_poly.pdbx_seq_one_letter_code
_entity_poly.pdbx_strand_id
1 'polypeptide(L)'
;MENLYELLEEAAHKVPTKGILIVNNSQCDLFLTYSELREKSRKIAFILKSYYQVKPVSKIIISVEKSENFILLFWGCVMAGCIPVLMPSVQFSNKNSIAFERLKNAIDILGVVTLITNDINLFEYYKSSFHKAVCVEDIMKQLDLLQDYSLHIPKRDSKDLCVIQFSSGSTGAPKGVMLSFNNILTNLKIKTLADEITTEDTLIHWMPYFHDYGLFGNHLVCLYNQITEIKIEPFSFLRDPLIFLKKISEYQVSICGGTTPSGLDLLIQKLEQSNDIKELDLSQVKTLSIGAEMVPSNLYVRLSPLFQLGFNRNAFRPSYGMAETTLIVSSCLPGYGNKNIRINREAFYEGIIKLVDKQQDFCEFVSAGRILPGLQVRIVKDGIPQNNLNLGEIQVKGACVMSGYYNDIQSTDEVLKDGWLSTGDLGFFDYNNILYIAVSYTHLRAHETKA
;
A
#
# COMPACT_ATOMS: atom_id res chain seq x y z
N MET A 1 -9.19 -9.88 -17.59
CA MET A 1 -9.17 -10.32 -16.18
C MET A 1 -10.37 -9.72 -15.46
N GLU A 2 -11.14 -10.56 -14.80
CA GLU A 2 -12.31 -10.15 -14.02
C GLU A 2 -12.10 -10.40 -12.53
N ASN A 3 -11.22 -11.34 -12.19
CA ASN A 3 -10.94 -11.76 -10.83
C ASN A 3 -9.45 -11.70 -10.48
N LEU A 4 -9.17 -11.42 -9.20
CA LEU A 4 -7.80 -11.27 -8.72
C LEU A 4 -6.98 -12.57 -8.83
N TYR A 5 -7.59 -13.75 -8.59
CA TYR A 5 -6.86 -15.02 -8.69
C TYR A 5 -6.33 -15.29 -10.11
N GLU A 6 -6.97 -14.72 -11.14
CA GLU A 6 -6.52 -14.86 -12.53
C GLU A 6 -5.13 -14.25 -12.73
N LEU A 7 -4.74 -13.23 -11.96
CA LEU A 7 -3.39 -12.66 -11.97
C LEU A 7 -2.34 -13.71 -11.63
N LEU A 8 -2.56 -14.45 -10.55
CA LEU A 8 -1.63 -15.49 -10.10
C LEU A 8 -1.63 -16.70 -11.04
N GLU A 9 -2.79 -17.12 -11.52
CA GLU A 9 -2.87 -18.21 -12.51
C GLU A 9 -2.12 -17.83 -13.80
N GLU A 10 -2.29 -16.61 -14.29
CA GLU A 10 -1.63 -16.12 -15.50
C GLU A 10 -0.12 -15.97 -15.31
N ALA A 11 0.33 -15.37 -14.20
CA ALA A 11 1.75 -15.24 -13.89
C ALA A 11 2.43 -16.61 -13.74
N ALA A 12 1.81 -17.55 -13.03
CA ALA A 12 2.30 -18.92 -12.87
C ALA A 12 2.34 -19.71 -14.18
N HIS A 13 1.50 -19.37 -15.16
CA HIS A 13 1.51 -20.00 -16.48
C HIS A 13 2.54 -19.37 -17.42
N LYS A 14 2.60 -18.03 -17.49
CA LYS A 14 3.45 -17.33 -18.47
C LYS A 14 4.91 -17.19 -18.02
N VAL A 15 5.12 -16.97 -16.72
CA VAL A 15 6.44 -16.73 -16.12
C VAL A 15 6.65 -17.57 -14.85
N PRO A 16 6.55 -18.90 -14.95
CA PRO A 16 6.50 -19.80 -13.79
C PRO A 16 7.72 -19.71 -12.86
N THR A 17 8.87 -19.30 -13.40
CA THR A 17 10.14 -19.18 -12.67
C THR A 17 10.40 -17.80 -12.08
N LYS A 18 9.66 -16.76 -12.50
CA LYS A 18 9.66 -15.47 -11.79
C LYS A 18 8.88 -15.63 -10.48
N GLY A 19 9.06 -14.70 -9.56
CA GLY A 19 8.43 -14.82 -8.24
C GLY A 19 8.83 -13.71 -7.28
N ILE A 20 8.83 -14.05 -6.01
CA ILE A 20 9.11 -13.16 -4.89
C ILE A 20 10.40 -13.61 -4.22
N LEU A 21 11.40 -12.73 -4.16
CA LEU A 21 12.56 -12.87 -3.30
C LEU A 21 12.27 -12.19 -1.95
N ILE A 22 12.08 -12.96 -0.90
CA ILE A 22 11.91 -12.46 0.47
C ILE A 22 13.26 -12.38 1.13
N VAL A 23 13.70 -11.16 1.39
CA VAL A 23 15.02 -10.84 1.96
C VAL A 23 14.93 -10.69 3.46
N ASN A 24 15.72 -11.50 4.18
CA ASN A 24 15.78 -11.50 5.63
C ASN A 24 17.23 -11.53 6.14
N ASN A 25 17.67 -10.47 6.84
CA ASN A 25 19.04 -10.35 7.37
C ASN A 25 19.42 -11.40 8.42
N SER A 26 18.45 -12.08 9.03
CA SER A 26 18.69 -13.07 10.10
C SER A 26 18.64 -14.52 9.63
N GLN A 27 18.22 -14.76 8.38
CA GLN A 27 18.06 -16.08 7.77
C GLN A 27 18.47 -16.02 6.29
N CYS A 28 18.53 -17.18 5.63
CA CYS A 28 18.71 -17.20 4.18
C CYS A 28 17.52 -16.52 3.48
N ASP A 29 17.81 -15.79 2.39
CA ASP A 29 16.78 -15.26 1.53
C ASP A 29 15.93 -16.40 0.95
N LEU A 30 14.61 -16.21 0.88
CA LEU A 30 13.67 -17.18 0.34
C LEU A 30 13.19 -16.72 -1.03
N PHE A 31 13.35 -17.53 -2.05
CA PHE A 31 12.73 -17.29 -3.34
C PHE A 31 11.50 -18.19 -3.51
N LEU A 32 10.34 -17.59 -3.73
CA LEU A 32 9.06 -18.26 -3.96
C LEU A 32 8.63 -17.95 -5.39
N THR A 33 8.72 -18.94 -6.27
CA THR A 33 8.28 -18.79 -7.67
C THR A 33 6.76 -18.59 -7.77
N TYR A 34 6.28 -17.98 -8.84
CA TYR A 34 4.83 -17.83 -9.06
C TYR A 34 4.13 -19.18 -9.22
N SER A 35 4.82 -20.19 -9.76
CA SER A 35 4.30 -21.56 -9.81
C SER A 35 4.11 -22.14 -8.41
N GLU A 36 5.10 -22.00 -7.52
CA GLU A 36 5.02 -22.47 -6.14
C GLU A 36 3.99 -21.67 -5.33
N LEU A 37 3.96 -20.34 -5.49
CA LEU A 37 2.97 -19.48 -4.85
C LEU A 37 1.55 -19.93 -5.21
N ARG A 38 1.26 -20.16 -6.49
CA ARG A 38 -0.02 -20.67 -6.96
C ARG A 38 -0.37 -22.01 -6.32
N GLU A 39 0.56 -22.99 -6.41
CA GLU A 39 0.30 -24.33 -5.92
C GLU A 39 0.05 -24.37 -4.41
N LYS A 40 0.91 -23.72 -3.63
CA LYS A 40 0.75 -23.61 -2.17
C LYS A 40 -0.55 -22.91 -1.80
N SER A 41 -0.90 -21.83 -2.51
CA SER A 41 -2.13 -21.06 -2.25
C SER A 41 -3.40 -21.86 -2.58
N ARG A 42 -3.38 -22.68 -3.65
CA ARG A 42 -4.48 -23.60 -3.99
C ARG A 42 -4.68 -24.65 -2.90
N LYS A 43 -3.60 -25.22 -2.37
CA LYS A 43 -3.65 -26.15 -1.23
C LYS A 43 -4.21 -25.48 0.02
N ILE A 44 -3.80 -24.25 0.34
CA ILE A 44 -4.34 -23.48 1.46
C ILE A 44 -5.83 -23.22 1.26
N ALA A 45 -6.26 -22.84 0.05
CA ALA A 45 -7.68 -22.66 -0.24
C ALA A 45 -8.50 -23.94 0.02
N PHE A 46 -7.97 -25.10 -0.38
CA PHE A 46 -8.56 -26.39 -0.09
C PHE A 46 -8.62 -26.65 1.44
N ILE A 47 -7.53 -26.41 2.17
CA ILE A 47 -7.45 -26.58 3.62
C ILE A 47 -8.50 -25.70 4.32
N LEU A 48 -8.58 -24.42 3.95
CA LEU A 48 -9.59 -23.49 4.52
C LEU A 48 -11.02 -23.99 4.30
N LYS A 49 -11.34 -24.50 3.12
CA LYS A 49 -12.67 -25.02 2.79
C LYS A 49 -12.97 -26.35 3.45
N SER A 50 -12.07 -27.31 3.38
CA SER A 50 -12.30 -28.70 3.76
C SER A 50 -12.08 -28.97 5.24
N TYR A 51 -10.99 -28.45 5.82
CA TYR A 51 -10.66 -28.69 7.23
C TYR A 51 -11.27 -27.64 8.16
N TYR A 52 -11.21 -26.37 7.74
CA TYR A 52 -11.77 -25.28 8.56
C TYR A 52 -13.19 -24.90 8.17
N GLN A 53 -13.78 -25.54 7.15
CA GLN A 53 -15.18 -25.34 6.71
C GLN A 53 -15.51 -23.85 6.49
N VAL A 54 -14.57 -23.10 5.95
CA VAL A 54 -14.79 -21.70 5.63
C VAL A 54 -15.62 -21.61 4.36
N LYS A 55 -16.71 -20.83 4.42
CA LYS A 55 -17.63 -20.65 3.28
C LYS A 55 -17.16 -19.50 2.38
N PRO A 56 -17.52 -19.52 1.10
CA PRO A 56 -17.33 -18.33 0.25
C PRO A 56 -17.91 -17.07 0.89
N VAL A 57 -17.31 -15.91 0.60
CA VAL A 57 -17.69 -14.59 1.15
C VAL A 57 -17.45 -14.44 2.67
N SER A 58 -16.93 -15.49 3.36
CA SER A 58 -16.52 -15.33 4.75
C SER A 58 -15.34 -14.37 4.86
N LYS A 59 -15.38 -13.52 5.87
CA LYS A 59 -14.28 -12.60 6.19
C LYS A 59 -13.20 -13.35 6.97
N ILE A 60 -11.97 -13.23 6.52
CA ILE A 60 -10.80 -13.86 7.14
C ILE A 60 -9.78 -12.78 7.50
N ILE A 61 -9.59 -12.53 8.77
CA ILE A 61 -8.52 -11.64 9.26
C ILE A 61 -7.20 -12.40 9.17
N ILE A 62 -6.24 -11.82 8.46
CA ILE A 62 -4.87 -12.31 8.34
C ILE A 62 -4.00 -11.42 9.22
N SER A 63 -3.58 -11.94 10.39
CA SER A 63 -2.73 -11.25 11.38
C SER A 63 -1.52 -12.11 11.68
N VAL A 64 -0.57 -12.16 10.75
CA VAL A 64 0.62 -12.99 10.79
C VAL A 64 1.89 -12.19 10.53
N GLU A 65 3.01 -12.63 11.12
CA GLU A 65 4.25 -11.87 11.11
C GLU A 65 5.05 -12.04 9.82
N LYS A 66 5.25 -13.30 9.37
CA LYS A 66 6.10 -13.60 8.21
C LYS A 66 5.41 -13.22 6.91
N SER A 67 6.10 -12.47 6.05
CA SER A 67 5.60 -12.07 4.73
C SER A 67 5.24 -13.27 3.84
N GLU A 68 6.00 -14.38 3.90
CA GLU A 68 5.67 -15.62 3.18
C GLU A 68 4.29 -16.15 3.58
N ASN A 69 4.06 -16.32 4.88
CA ASN A 69 2.78 -16.82 5.38
C ASN A 69 1.63 -15.88 5.03
N PHE A 70 1.86 -14.56 5.14
CA PHE A 70 0.85 -13.56 4.81
C PHE A 70 0.39 -13.71 3.36
N ILE A 71 1.34 -13.76 2.43
CA ILE A 71 1.00 -13.79 1.01
C ILE A 71 0.37 -15.12 0.57
N LEU A 72 0.84 -16.24 1.11
CA LEU A 72 0.24 -17.55 0.89
C LEU A 72 -1.21 -17.61 1.39
N LEU A 73 -1.47 -17.08 2.59
CA LEU A 73 -2.82 -17.00 3.17
C LEU A 73 -3.72 -16.04 2.40
N PHE A 74 -3.19 -14.89 1.97
CA PHE A 74 -3.94 -13.93 1.15
C PHE A 74 -4.49 -14.62 -0.11
N TRP A 75 -3.62 -15.25 -0.88
CA TRP A 75 -4.02 -15.95 -2.11
C TRP A 75 -4.90 -17.16 -1.82
N GLY A 76 -4.61 -17.89 -0.75
CA GLY A 76 -5.47 -18.99 -0.28
C GLY A 76 -6.90 -18.52 0.02
N CYS A 77 -7.05 -17.38 0.69
CA CYS A 77 -8.37 -16.76 0.96
C CYS A 77 -9.07 -16.35 -0.34
N VAL A 78 -8.36 -15.67 -1.24
CA VAL A 78 -8.93 -15.25 -2.54
C VAL A 78 -9.40 -16.46 -3.35
N MET A 79 -8.59 -17.51 -3.45
CA MET A 79 -8.95 -18.74 -4.18
C MET A 79 -10.04 -19.57 -3.50
N ALA A 80 -10.18 -19.47 -2.17
CA ALA A 80 -11.31 -20.05 -1.45
C ALA A 80 -12.63 -19.28 -1.67
N GLY A 81 -12.57 -18.10 -2.32
CA GLY A 81 -13.71 -17.20 -2.52
C GLY A 81 -14.06 -16.39 -1.27
N CYS A 82 -13.15 -16.32 -0.29
CA CYS A 82 -13.29 -15.55 0.93
C CYS A 82 -12.88 -14.08 0.74
N ILE A 83 -13.15 -13.27 1.74
CA ILE A 83 -12.76 -11.86 1.79
C ILE A 83 -11.62 -11.71 2.79
N PRO A 84 -10.35 -11.59 2.35
CA PRO A 84 -9.24 -11.30 3.24
C PRO A 84 -9.39 -9.91 3.86
N VAL A 85 -9.12 -9.83 5.15
CA VAL A 85 -9.05 -8.61 5.94
C VAL A 85 -7.61 -8.45 6.41
N LEU A 86 -6.97 -7.37 5.97
CA LEU A 86 -5.53 -7.19 6.12
C LEU A 86 -5.21 -6.48 7.43
N MET A 87 -4.50 -7.14 8.34
CA MET A 87 -4.16 -6.59 9.66
C MET A 87 -2.67 -6.82 9.99
N PRO A 88 -2.03 -5.91 10.72
CA PRO A 88 -0.70 -6.18 11.25
C PRO A 88 -0.72 -7.40 12.18
N SER A 89 0.43 -8.06 12.32
CA SER A 89 0.60 -9.08 13.35
C SER A 89 0.45 -8.46 14.73
N VAL A 90 -0.28 -9.14 15.61
CA VAL A 90 -0.59 -8.68 16.97
C VAL A 90 -0.06 -9.69 17.98
N GLN A 91 0.63 -9.19 19.01
CA GLN A 91 1.11 -9.98 20.15
C GLN A 91 0.13 -9.83 21.32
N PHE A 92 -0.46 -10.92 21.77
CA PHE A 92 -1.42 -10.93 22.90
C PHE A 92 -0.81 -10.46 24.22
N SER A 93 0.49 -10.64 24.40
CA SER A 93 1.24 -10.15 25.57
C SER A 93 1.20 -8.61 25.70
N ASN A 94 0.91 -7.90 24.61
CA ASN A 94 0.83 -6.44 24.56
C ASN A 94 -0.61 -5.96 24.25
N LYS A 95 -1.55 -6.29 25.16
CA LYS A 95 -2.98 -5.93 25.02
C LYS A 95 -3.26 -4.42 24.99
N ASN A 96 -2.33 -3.62 25.49
CA ASN A 96 -2.44 -2.14 25.48
C ASN A 96 -1.82 -1.53 24.22
N SER A 97 -1.38 -2.35 23.25
CA SER A 97 -0.84 -1.83 22.00
C SER A 97 -1.96 -1.31 21.10
N ILE A 98 -1.64 -0.28 20.33
CA ILE A 98 -2.52 0.26 19.28
C ILE A 98 -2.93 -0.86 18.29
N ALA A 99 -2.03 -1.80 17.99
CA ALA A 99 -2.30 -2.91 17.10
C ALA A 99 -3.37 -3.86 17.65
N PHE A 100 -3.33 -4.16 18.96
CA PHE A 100 -4.34 -4.99 19.61
C PHE A 100 -5.71 -4.31 19.65
N GLU A 101 -5.76 -3.02 19.99
CA GLU A 101 -7.01 -2.25 19.97
C GLU A 101 -7.60 -2.17 18.56
N ARG A 102 -6.77 -1.97 17.54
CA ARG A 102 -7.20 -1.99 16.13
C ARG A 102 -7.78 -3.34 15.73
N LEU A 103 -7.15 -4.44 16.11
CA LEU A 103 -7.67 -5.79 15.83
C LEU A 103 -9.01 -6.00 16.51
N LYS A 104 -9.17 -5.62 17.78
CA LYS A 104 -10.42 -5.74 18.52
C LYS A 104 -11.52 -4.93 17.84
N ASN A 105 -11.27 -3.67 17.54
CA ASN A 105 -12.23 -2.81 16.85
C ASN A 105 -12.62 -3.38 15.47
N ALA A 106 -11.64 -3.93 14.72
CA ALA A 106 -11.92 -4.57 13.43
C ALA A 106 -12.85 -5.77 13.59
N ILE A 107 -12.63 -6.62 14.60
CA ILE A 107 -13.50 -7.77 14.90
C ILE A 107 -14.91 -7.29 15.27
N ASP A 108 -15.03 -6.27 16.10
CA ASP A 108 -16.32 -5.71 16.52
C ASP A 108 -17.11 -5.16 15.31
N ILE A 109 -16.44 -4.44 14.38
CA ILE A 109 -17.04 -3.92 13.14
C ILE A 109 -17.45 -5.06 12.19
N LEU A 110 -16.60 -6.06 12.04
CA LEU A 110 -16.81 -7.15 11.07
C LEU A 110 -17.87 -8.17 11.54
N GLY A 111 -18.11 -8.30 12.84
CA GLY A 111 -18.96 -9.32 13.42
C GLY A 111 -18.32 -10.71 13.34
N VAL A 112 -19.04 -11.72 12.85
CA VAL A 112 -18.51 -13.08 12.74
C VAL A 112 -17.37 -13.14 11.72
N VAL A 113 -16.18 -13.53 12.19
CA VAL A 113 -14.95 -13.63 11.38
C VAL A 113 -14.17 -14.92 11.70
N THR A 114 -13.29 -15.29 10.78
CA THR A 114 -12.21 -16.25 11.06
C THR A 114 -10.92 -15.46 11.23
N LEU A 115 -10.23 -15.63 12.35
CA LEU A 115 -8.91 -15.01 12.62
C LEU A 115 -7.82 -16.04 12.37
N ILE A 116 -6.87 -15.76 11.49
CA ILE A 116 -5.64 -16.53 11.31
C ILE A 116 -4.48 -15.76 11.97
N THR A 117 -3.81 -16.39 12.91
CA THR A 117 -2.74 -15.76 13.70
C THR A 117 -1.60 -16.74 13.99
N ASN A 118 -0.39 -16.20 14.20
CA ASN A 118 0.77 -16.95 14.73
C ASN A 118 0.96 -16.80 16.25
N ASP A 119 0.17 -15.96 16.93
CA ASP A 119 0.21 -15.82 18.38
C ASP A 119 -0.73 -16.83 19.05
N ILE A 120 -0.14 -17.80 19.75
CA ILE A 120 -0.88 -18.90 20.39
C ILE A 120 -1.85 -18.40 21.48
N ASN A 121 -1.50 -17.34 22.20
CA ASN A 121 -2.35 -16.80 23.26
C ASN A 121 -3.55 -16.04 22.65
N LEU A 122 -3.33 -15.36 21.53
CA LEU A 122 -4.39 -14.70 20.75
C LEU A 122 -5.34 -15.76 20.17
N PHE A 123 -4.80 -16.85 19.63
CA PHE A 123 -5.56 -18.00 19.14
C PHE A 123 -6.43 -18.60 20.26
N GLU A 124 -5.88 -18.94 21.43
CA GLU A 124 -6.63 -19.51 22.54
C GLU A 124 -7.70 -18.54 23.09
N TYR A 125 -7.40 -17.23 23.12
CA TYR A 125 -8.34 -16.21 23.54
C TYR A 125 -9.59 -16.16 22.64
N TYR A 126 -9.40 -16.16 21.31
CA TYR A 126 -10.52 -16.07 20.37
C TYR A 126 -11.17 -17.43 20.07
N LYS A 127 -10.50 -18.55 20.23
CA LYS A 127 -11.04 -19.91 20.07
C LYS A 127 -12.23 -20.17 21.00
N SER A 128 -12.22 -19.59 22.19
CA SER A 128 -13.30 -19.70 23.20
C SER A 128 -14.47 -18.74 22.97
N SER A 129 -14.35 -17.80 22.00
CA SER A 129 -15.37 -16.82 21.68
C SER A 129 -16.27 -17.26 20.52
N PHE A 130 -17.25 -16.43 20.12
CA PHE A 130 -18.09 -16.66 18.94
C PHE A 130 -17.33 -16.60 17.61
N HIS A 131 -16.06 -16.22 17.62
CA HIS A 131 -15.19 -16.14 16.46
C HIS A 131 -14.40 -17.42 16.27
N LYS A 132 -14.13 -17.75 15.02
CA LYS A 132 -13.27 -18.89 14.69
C LYS A 132 -11.82 -18.41 14.64
N ALA A 133 -10.96 -18.98 15.49
CA ALA A 133 -9.54 -18.76 15.41
C ALA A 133 -8.84 -19.95 14.76
N VAL A 134 -7.77 -19.70 14.01
CA VAL A 134 -6.95 -20.71 13.33
C VAL A 134 -5.48 -20.33 13.52
N CYS A 135 -4.68 -21.31 13.96
CA CYS A 135 -3.24 -21.17 14.07
C CYS A 135 -2.60 -21.34 12.69
N VAL A 136 -1.71 -20.40 12.32
CA VAL A 136 -1.04 -20.46 11.00
C VAL A 136 -0.15 -21.69 10.89
N GLU A 137 0.51 -22.11 11.99
CA GLU A 137 1.37 -23.28 12.03
C GLU A 137 0.60 -24.57 11.70
N ASP A 138 -0.68 -24.65 12.10
CA ASP A 138 -1.51 -25.82 11.77
C ASP A 138 -1.86 -25.85 10.28
N ILE A 139 -2.11 -24.69 9.66
CA ILE A 139 -2.32 -24.60 8.20
C ILE A 139 -1.04 -25.03 7.47
N MET A 140 0.13 -24.54 7.89
CA MET A 140 1.40 -24.87 7.24
C MET A 140 1.77 -26.35 7.39
N LYS A 141 1.53 -26.98 8.54
CA LYS A 141 1.68 -28.44 8.71
C LYS A 141 0.78 -29.23 7.76
N GLN A 142 -0.49 -28.82 7.63
CA GLN A 142 -1.41 -29.46 6.69
C GLN A 142 -1.01 -29.26 5.24
N LEU A 143 -0.46 -28.08 4.88
CA LEU A 143 0.07 -27.78 3.56
C LEU A 143 1.17 -28.76 3.14
N ASP A 144 2.11 -29.06 4.05
CA ASP A 144 3.21 -29.98 3.81
C ASP A 144 2.74 -31.44 3.65
N LEU A 145 1.67 -31.84 4.35
CA LEU A 145 1.12 -33.18 4.32
C LEU A 145 0.17 -33.43 3.14
N LEU A 146 -0.41 -32.38 2.55
CA LEU A 146 -1.43 -32.51 1.52
C LEU A 146 -0.81 -32.85 0.16
N GLN A 147 -1.08 -34.06 -0.33
CA GLN A 147 -0.62 -34.52 -1.66
C GLN A 147 -1.72 -34.40 -2.70
N ASP A 148 -2.83 -35.09 -2.47
CA ASP A 148 -3.94 -35.12 -3.43
C ASP A 148 -5.10 -34.24 -2.96
N TYR A 149 -5.55 -33.34 -3.83
CA TYR A 149 -6.70 -32.48 -3.55
C TYR A 149 -7.40 -32.06 -4.85
N SER A 150 -8.67 -31.72 -4.70
CA SER A 150 -9.46 -31.13 -5.78
C SER A 150 -10.06 -29.81 -5.30
N LEU A 151 -9.72 -28.72 -5.96
CA LEU A 151 -10.18 -27.39 -5.61
C LEU A 151 -11.09 -26.81 -6.70
N HIS A 152 -12.33 -26.51 -6.33
CA HIS A 152 -13.20 -25.65 -7.12
C HIS A 152 -13.08 -24.21 -6.61
N ILE A 153 -12.59 -23.30 -7.45
CA ILE A 153 -12.50 -21.86 -7.14
C ILE A 153 -13.88 -21.26 -7.48
N PRO A 154 -14.56 -20.62 -6.51
CA PRO A 154 -15.86 -20.01 -6.76
C PRO A 154 -15.77 -18.85 -7.75
N LYS A 155 -16.68 -18.81 -8.71
CA LYS A 155 -16.79 -17.67 -9.62
C LYS A 155 -17.31 -16.44 -8.84
N ARG A 156 -16.65 -15.30 -9.03
CA ARG A 156 -16.99 -14.02 -8.41
C ARG A 156 -17.16 -12.96 -9.50
N ASP A 157 -18.06 -12.01 -9.28
CA ASP A 157 -18.24 -10.86 -10.18
C ASP A 157 -17.18 -9.79 -9.92
N SER A 158 -16.81 -9.03 -10.93
CA SER A 158 -15.81 -7.94 -10.81
C SER A 158 -16.21 -6.86 -9.81
N LYS A 159 -17.50 -6.70 -9.54
CA LYS A 159 -18.04 -5.76 -8.53
C LYS A 159 -18.14 -6.34 -7.13
N ASP A 160 -17.93 -7.65 -6.97
CA ASP A 160 -17.94 -8.27 -5.65
C ASP A 160 -16.83 -7.70 -4.76
N LEU A 161 -17.12 -7.67 -3.44
CA LEU A 161 -16.14 -7.28 -2.43
C LEU A 161 -14.96 -8.27 -2.42
N CYS A 162 -13.78 -7.78 -2.72
CA CYS A 162 -12.56 -8.58 -2.81
C CYS A 162 -11.76 -8.56 -1.50
N VAL A 163 -11.53 -7.36 -0.95
CA VAL A 163 -10.68 -7.12 0.22
C VAL A 163 -11.33 -6.09 1.13
N ILE A 164 -11.15 -6.22 2.44
CA ILE A 164 -11.38 -5.14 3.40
C ILE A 164 -10.03 -4.67 3.93
N GLN A 165 -9.70 -3.41 3.64
CA GLN A 165 -8.50 -2.75 4.12
C GLN A 165 -8.84 -1.80 5.27
N PHE A 166 -8.30 -2.03 6.47
CA PHE A 166 -8.51 -1.08 7.56
C PHE A 166 -7.60 0.13 7.42
N SER A 167 -8.19 1.32 7.35
CA SER A 167 -7.49 2.61 7.42
C SER A 167 -7.45 3.13 8.85
N SER A 168 -6.46 3.99 9.15
CA SER A 168 -6.32 4.58 10.49
C SER A 168 -7.41 5.60 10.84
N GLY A 169 -8.23 5.99 9.85
CA GLY A 169 -9.30 6.98 9.98
C GLY A 169 -8.80 8.35 10.50
N SER A 170 -9.25 9.43 9.92
CA SER A 170 -8.95 10.81 10.41
C SER A 170 -9.55 11.08 11.79
N THR A 171 -10.55 10.30 12.20
CA THR A 171 -11.25 10.42 13.50
C THR A 171 -10.69 9.50 14.58
N GLY A 172 -9.63 8.73 14.31
CA GLY A 172 -8.97 7.84 15.25
C GLY A 172 -9.56 6.43 15.36
N ALA A 173 -10.83 6.20 14.96
CA ALA A 173 -11.41 4.87 14.89
C ALA A 173 -11.09 4.21 13.53
N PRO A 174 -10.64 2.95 13.50
CA PRO A 174 -10.34 2.26 12.25
C PRO A 174 -11.62 2.04 11.44
N LYS A 175 -11.55 2.28 10.13
CA LYS A 175 -12.66 2.06 9.18
C LYS A 175 -12.29 0.97 8.19
N GLY A 176 -13.21 0.03 7.96
CA GLY A 176 -12.99 -1.07 7.01
C GLY A 176 -13.35 -0.64 5.58
N VAL A 177 -12.36 -0.22 4.81
CA VAL A 177 -12.52 0.18 3.40
C VAL A 177 -12.85 -1.03 2.53
N MET A 178 -13.98 -1.00 1.84
CA MET A 178 -14.47 -2.07 0.97
C MET A 178 -13.96 -1.91 -0.46
N LEU A 179 -13.11 -2.83 -0.91
CA LEU A 179 -12.53 -2.83 -2.25
C LEU A 179 -13.03 -4.02 -3.07
N SER A 180 -13.61 -3.74 -4.23
CA SER A 180 -14.03 -4.75 -5.21
C SER A 180 -12.84 -5.22 -6.06
N PHE A 181 -13.02 -6.35 -6.79
CA PHE A 181 -12.05 -6.78 -7.79
C PHE A 181 -11.78 -5.69 -8.82
N ASN A 182 -12.83 -5.00 -9.29
CA ASN A 182 -12.69 -3.92 -10.26
C ASN A 182 -11.91 -2.72 -9.73
N ASN A 183 -12.10 -2.34 -8.46
CA ASN A 183 -11.33 -1.24 -7.86
C ASN A 183 -9.82 -1.56 -7.92
N ILE A 184 -9.45 -2.78 -7.48
CA ILE A 184 -8.05 -3.21 -7.43
C ILE A 184 -7.46 -3.31 -8.84
N LEU A 185 -8.08 -4.05 -9.76
CA LEU A 185 -7.58 -4.24 -11.12
C LEU A 185 -7.43 -2.91 -11.89
N THR A 186 -8.38 -1.99 -11.68
CA THR A 186 -8.28 -0.63 -12.27
C THR A 186 -7.06 0.10 -11.73
N ASN A 187 -6.82 0.06 -10.42
CA ASN A 187 -5.69 0.76 -9.82
C ASN A 187 -4.34 0.14 -10.22
N LEU A 188 -4.26 -1.19 -10.35
CA LEU A 188 -3.05 -1.87 -10.88
C LEU A 188 -2.70 -1.39 -12.29
N LYS A 189 -3.69 -1.28 -13.16
CA LYS A 189 -3.50 -0.75 -14.52
C LYS A 189 -3.00 0.70 -14.49
N ILE A 190 -3.59 1.54 -13.64
CA ILE A 190 -3.21 2.95 -13.48
C ILE A 190 -1.76 3.04 -12.97
N LYS A 191 -1.40 2.26 -11.96
CA LYS A 191 -0.05 2.21 -11.38
C LYS A 191 0.99 1.74 -12.39
N THR A 192 0.67 0.71 -13.19
CA THR A 192 1.52 0.24 -14.28
C THR A 192 1.88 1.36 -15.26
N LEU A 193 0.87 2.14 -15.67
CA LEU A 193 1.07 3.29 -16.56
C LEU A 193 1.88 4.41 -15.90
N ALA A 194 1.62 4.69 -14.62
CA ALA A 194 2.29 5.76 -13.89
C ALA A 194 3.79 5.51 -13.71
N ASP A 195 4.17 4.26 -13.44
CA ASP A 195 5.55 3.86 -13.21
C ASP A 195 6.24 3.33 -14.50
N GLU A 196 5.53 3.31 -15.64
CA GLU A 196 6.01 2.80 -16.93
C GLU A 196 6.58 1.37 -16.80
N ILE A 197 5.83 0.50 -16.11
CA ILE A 197 6.27 -0.86 -15.83
C ILE A 197 6.18 -1.72 -17.09
N THR A 198 7.25 -2.45 -17.37
CA THR A 198 7.37 -3.42 -18.45
C THR A 198 7.71 -4.80 -17.89
N THR A 199 7.61 -5.85 -18.71
CA THR A 199 7.96 -7.23 -18.31
C THR A 199 9.43 -7.45 -17.98
N GLU A 200 10.31 -6.50 -18.35
CA GLU A 200 11.76 -6.57 -18.11
C GLU A 200 12.15 -5.99 -16.74
N ASP A 201 11.22 -5.35 -16.06
CA ASP A 201 11.48 -4.68 -14.80
C ASP A 201 11.58 -5.67 -13.62
N THR A 202 12.26 -5.20 -12.58
CA THR A 202 12.29 -5.81 -11.24
C THR A 202 11.92 -4.75 -10.24
N LEU A 203 11.06 -5.10 -9.29
CA LEU A 203 10.57 -4.17 -8.26
C LEU A 203 11.08 -4.58 -6.89
N ILE A 204 11.58 -3.63 -6.12
CA ILE A 204 12.00 -3.80 -4.71
C ILE A 204 11.19 -2.92 -3.78
N HIS A 205 10.85 -3.45 -2.59
CA HIS A 205 10.20 -2.69 -1.53
C HIS A 205 10.40 -3.30 -0.14
N TRP A 206 10.08 -2.52 0.91
CA TRP A 206 10.05 -2.98 2.32
C TRP A 206 8.68 -2.84 3.00
N MET A 207 7.65 -2.34 2.28
CA MET A 207 6.33 -2.11 2.86
C MET A 207 5.66 -3.41 3.30
N PRO A 208 5.03 -3.47 4.48
CA PRO A 208 4.28 -4.63 4.90
C PRO A 208 3.11 -4.95 3.97
N TYR A 209 2.80 -6.23 3.78
CA TYR A 209 1.67 -6.65 2.94
C TYR A 209 0.29 -6.35 3.51
N PHE A 210 0.17 -6.09 4.82
CA PHE A 210 -1.09 -5.63 5.38
C PHE A 210 -1.41 -4.16 5.06
N HIS A 211 -0.46 -3.42 4.51
CA HIS A 211 -0.63 -2.05 4.02
C HIS A 211 -0.98 -2.06 2.52
N ASP A 212 -1.89 -1.19 2.08
CA ASP A 212 -2.29 -1.04 0.67
C ASP A 212 -1.08 -0.84 -0.26
N TYR A 213 -0.13 -0.01 0.13
CA TYR A 213 1.08 0.24 -0.65
C TYR A 213 1.95 -1.01 -0.79
N GLY A 214 2.03 -1.86 0.24
CA GLY A 214 2.76 -3.14 0.18
C GLY A 214 2.07 -4.15 -0.72
N LEU A 215 0.76 -4.35 -0.53
CA LEU A 215 0.01 -5.37 -1.27
C LEU A 215 -0.38 -4.88 -2.67
N PHE A 216 -1.14 -3.79 -2.78
CA PHE A 216 -1.65 -3.34 -4.07
C PHE A 216 -0.58 -2.63 -4.89
N GLY A 217 0.22 -1.76 -4.24
CA GLY A 217 1.24 -0.95 -4.90
C GLY A 217 2.49 -1.69 -5.33
N ASN A 218 2.77 -2.85 -4.75
CA ASN A 218 3.97 -3.63 -5.03
C ASN A 218 3.65 -5.08 -5.42
N HIS A 219 3.16 -5.92 -4.51
CA HIS A 219 2.95 -7.34 -4.80
C HIS A 219 2.02 -7.58 -5.98
N LEU A 220 0.80 -7.03 -5.95
CA LEU A 220 -0.17 -7.25 -7.03
C LEU A 220 0.26 -6.59 -8.34
N VAL A 221 0.97 -5.47 -8.27
CA VAL A 221 1.56 -4.83 -9.45
C VAL A 221 2.62 -5.74 -10.10
N CYS A 222 3.44 -6.43 -9.31
CA CYS A 222 4.42 -7.38 -9.84
C CYS A 222 3.74 -8.54 -10.58
N LEU A 223 2.69 -9.11 -10.01
CA LEU A 223 1.90 -10.16 -10.66
C LEU A 223 1.19 -9.66 -11.93
N TYR A 224 0.57 -8.48 -11.86
CA TYR A 224 -0.12 -7.88 -13.01
C TYR A 224 0.81 -7.67 -14.21
N ASN A 225 2.06 -7.29 -13.95
CA ASN A 225 3.09 -7.05 -14.97
C ASN A 225 4.02 -8.25 -15.20
N GLN A 226 3.83 -9.36 -14.47
CA GLN A 226 4.63 -10.59 -14.61
C GLN A 226 6.14 -10.35 -14.40
N ILE A 227 6.49 -9.52 -13.40
CA ILE A 227 7.85 -9.14 -13.03
C ILE A 227 8.27 -9.77 -11.70
N THR A 228 9.58 -9.80 -11.44
CA THR A 228 10.11 -10.26 -10.16
C THR A 228 9.92 -9.20 -9.07
N GLU A 229 9.47 -9.64 -7.90
CA GLU A 229 9.36 -8.87 -6.68
C GLU A 229 10.53 -9.17 -5.74
N ILE A 230 11.18 -8.13 -5.20
CA ILE A 230 12.13 -8.24 -4.10
C ILE A 230 11.51 -7.59 -2.87
N LYS A 231 11.09 -8.43 -1.94
CA LYS A 231 10.46 -8.03 -0.69
C LYS A 231 11.46 -8.07 0.44
N ILE A 232 11.88 -6.91 0.94
CA ILE A 232 12.67 -6.83 2.16
C ILE A 232 11.73 -6.89 3.36
N GLU A 233 11.99 -7.78 4.32
CA GLU A 233 11.22 -7.81 5.55
C GLU A 233 11.36 -6.47 6.30
N PRO A 234 10.26 -5.86 6.81
CA PRO A 234 10.30 -4.54 7.44
C PRO A 234 11.32 -4.42 8.56
N PHE A 235 11.45 -5.44 9.41
CA PHE A 235 12.47 -5.48 10.48
C PHE A 235 13.89 -5.55 9.93
N SER A 236 14.11 -6.24 8.80
CA SER A 236 15.42 -6.31 8.16
C SER A 236 15.84 -4.93 7.64
N PHE A 237 14.91 -4.18 7.03
CA PHE A 237 15.14 -2.81 6.61
C PHE A 237 15.42 -1.88 7.79
N LEU A 238 14.61 -1.93 8.85
CA LEU A 238 14.82 -1.08 10.03
C LEU A 238 16.18 -1.34 10.72
N ARG A 239 16.65 -2.60 10.73
CA ARG A 239 17.93 -2.97 11.31
C ARG A 239 19.13 -2.57 10.47
N ASP A 240 19.05 -2.74 9.16
CA ASP A 240 20.07 -2.34 8.19
C ASP A 240 19.43 -1.77 6.92
N PRO A 241 19.14 -0.45 6.87
CA PRO A 241 18.55 0.17 5.69
C PRO A 241 19.39 0.04 4.42
N LEU A 242 20.72 -0.13 4.55
CA LEU A 242 21.62 -0.27 3.40
C LEU A 242 21.37 -1.56 2.60
N ILE A 243 20.68 -2.56 3.20
CA ILE A 243 20.27 -3.76 2.47
C ILE A 243 19.45 -3.42 1.22
N PHE A 244 18.65 -2.35 1.28
CA PHE A 244 17.88 -1.87 0.16
C PHE A 244 18.76 -1.48 -1.03
N LEU A 245 19.79 -0.68 -0.80
CA LEU A 245 20.74 -0.27 -1.85
C LEU A 245 21.60 -1.44 -2.36
N LYS A 246 22.03 -2.33 -1.45
CA LYS A 246 22.77 -3.54 -1.81
C LYS A 246 21.98 -4.43 -2.75
N LYS A 247 20.68 -4.67 -2.43
CA LYS A 247 19.80 -5.50 -3.26
C LYS A 247 19.42 -4.81 -4.59
N ILE A 248 19.30 -3.47 -4.63
CA ILE A 248 19.14 -2.73 -5.89
C ILE A 248 20.33 -2.99 -6.81
N SER A 249 21.55 -2.82 -6.29
CA SER A 249 22.79 -3.02 -7.06
C SER A 249 22.96 -4.49 -7.49
N GLU A 250 22.74 -5.45 -6.56
CA GLU A 250 22.90 -6.89 -6.81
C GLU A 250 21.96 -7.40 -7.90
N TYR A 251 20.68 -6.98 -7.87
CA TYR A 251 19.64 -7.46 -8.78
C TYR A 251 19.32 -6.50 -9.93
N GLN A 252 20.09 -5.42 -10.09
CA GLN A 252 19.92 -4.40 -11.13
C GLN A 252 18.47 -3.92 -11.19
N VAL A 253 17.92 -3.55 -10.03
CA VAL A 253 16.50 -3.19 -9.86
C VAL A 253 16.18 -1.89 -10.58
N SER A 254 15.08 -1.89 -11.33
CA SER A 254 14.61 -0.72 -12.07
C SER A 254 13.52 0.09 -11.36
N ILE A 255 12.75 -0.55 -10.45
CA ILE A 255 11.63 0.09 -9.75
C ILE A 255 11.79 -0.07 -8.24
N CYS A 256 11.93 1.05 -7.55
CA CYS A 256 11.85 1.13 -6.10
C CYS A 256 10.43 1.54 -5.71
N GLY A 257 9.62 0.54 -5.34
CA GLY A 257 8.24 0.73 -4.93
C GLY A 257 8.11 0.93 -3.42
N GLY A 258 6.97 1.48 -2.98
CA GLY A 258 6.61 1.53 -1.57
C GLY A 258 7.61 2.25 -0.67
N THR A 259 8.25 3.32 -1.13
CA THR A 259 9.16 4.09 -0.30
C THR A 259 8.42 5.22 0.43
N THR A 260 8.77 5.43 1.69
CA THR A 260 8.25 6.53 2.50
C THR A 260 9.33 7.55 2.79
N PRO A 261 8.99 8.85 2.95
CA PRO A 261 9.95 9.87 3.38
C PRO A 261 10.73 9.48 4.63
N SER A 262 10.05 8.98 5.67
CA SER A 262 10.69 8.53 6.91
C SER A 262 11.65 7.34 6.71
N GLY A 263 11.30 6.39 5.86
CA GLY A 263 12.17 5.27 5.50
C GLY A 263 13.41 5.72 4.71
N LEU A 264 13.23 6.67 3.78
CA LEU A 264 14.36 7.26 3.04
C LEU A 264 15.27 8.09 3.95
N ASP A 265 14.71 8.80 4.93
CA ASP A 265 15.50 9.51 5.93
C ASP A 265 16.39 8.57 6.74
N LEU A 266 15.86 7.43 7.17
CA LEU A 266 16.62 6.39 7.87
C LEU A 266 17.74 5.82 6.98
N LEU A 267 17.45 5.58 5.70
CA LEU A 267 18.42 5.12 4.70
C LEU A 267 19.55 6.14 4.51
N ILE A 268 19.21 7.42 4.32
CA ILE A 268 20.19 8.49 4.13
C ILE A 268 21.10 8.64 5.35
N GLN A 269 20.53 8.67 6.55
CA GLN A 269 21.32 8.74 7.79
C GLN A 269 22.31 7.58 7.92
N LYS A 270 21.89 6.38 7.55
CA LYS A 270 22.77 5.20 7.59
C LYS A 270 23.84 5.25 6.50
N LEU A 271 23.48 5.76 5.33
CA LEU A 271 24.39 5.93 4.20
C LEU A 271 25.53 6.91 4.53
N GLU A 272 25.21 8.04 5.16
CA GLU A 272 26.19 9.07 5.56
C GLU A 272 27.20 8.55 6.59
N GLN A 273 26.84 7.51 7.34
CA GLN A 273 27.70 6.86 8.37
C GLN A 273 28.53 5.70 7.82
N SER A 274 28.32 5.28 6.57
CA SER A 274 28.92 4.08 5.99
C SER A 274 30.02 4.42 5.00
N ASN A 275 31.12 3.66 5.07
CA ASN A 275 32.22 3.74 4.09
C ASN A 275 32.13 2.64 3.00
N ASP A 276 31.23 1.66 3.15
CA ASP A 276 31.20 0.41 2.35
C ASP A 276 30.32 0.49 1.08
N ILE A 277 30.02 1.70 0.61
CA ILE A 277 29.02 1.91 -0.45
C ILE A 277 29.61 2.26 -1.82
N LYS A 278 30.93 2.40 -1.93
CA LYS A 278 31.59 2.93 -3.14
C LYS A 278 31.44 2.06 -4.39
N GLU A 279 31.06 0.79 -4.22
CA GLU A 279 30.92 -0.19 -5.31
C GLU A 279 29.47 -0.42 -5.74
N LEU A 280 28.49 0.26 -5.09
CA LEU A 280 27.08 0.10 -5.45
C LEU A 280 26.73 0.83 -6.75
N ASP A 281 25.95 0.19 -7.61
CA ASP A 281 25.44 0.75 -8.86
C ASP A 281 23.90 0.86 -8.80
N LEU A 282 23.38 2.09 -8.85
CA LEU A 282 21.94 2.39 -8.85
C LEU A 282 21.47 2.95 -10.21
N SER A 283 22.29 2.85 -11.26
CA SER A 283 22.03 3.46 -12.57
C SER A 283 20.79 2.90 -13.27
N GLN A 284 20.38 1.66 -12.93
CA GLN A 284 19.21 1.01 -13.51
C GLN A 284 17.87 1.51 -12.93
N VAL A 285 17.91 2.25 -11.80
CA VAL A 285 16.66 2.74 -11.17
C VAL A 285 16.03 3.83 -12.04
N LYS A 286 14.88 3.51 -12.62
CA LYS A 286 14.06 4.46 -13.39
C LYS A 286 12.91 5.07 -12.59
N THR A 287 12.51 4.43 -11.49
CA THR A 287 11.42 4.89 -10.62
C THR A 287 11.76 4.66 -9.15
N LEU A 288 11.70 5.75 -8.36
CA LEU A 288 11.63 5.74 -6.91
C LEU A 288 10.28 6.34 -6.50
N SER A 289 9.30 5.48 -6.27
CA SER A 289 7.93 5.86 -5.95
C SER A 289 7.81 6.20 -4.47
N ILE A 290 7.41 7.44 -4.14
CA ILE A 290 7.40 7.98 -2.77
C ILE A 290 5.97 8.41 -2.43
N GLY A 291 5.47 7.94 -1.29
CA GLY A 291 4.12 8.26 -0.83
C GLY A 291 3.85 7.83 0.60
N ALA A 292 2.57 7.71 0.94
CA ALA A 292 2.02 7.38 2.25
C ALA A 292 2.29 8.43 3.36
N GLU A 293 3.17 9.39 3.13
CA GLU A 293 3.49 10.49 4.04
C GLU A 293 3.68 11.79 3.23
N MET A 294 3.57 12.93 3.91
CA MET A 294 3.91 14.21 3.28
C MET A 294 5.40 14.25 2.92
N VAL A 295 5.70 14.54 1.65
CA VAL A 295 7.08 14.59 1.15
C VAL A 295 7.73 15.92 1.56
N PRO A 296 8.79 15.92 2.39
CA PRO A 296 9.50 17.14 2.76
C PRO A 296 10.17 17.80 1.55
N SER A 297 10.11 19.12 1.46
CA SER A 297 10.63 19.87 0.32
C SER A 297 12.15 19.70 0.10
N ASN A 298 12.88 19.39 1.17
CA ASN A 298 14.33 19.15 1.13
C ASN A 298 14.71 17.68 0.87
N LEU A 299 13.75 16.74 0.83
CA LEU A 299 14.04 15.31 0.69
C LEU A 299 14.85 15.02 -0.58
N TYR A 300 14.46 15.63 -1.71
CA TYR A 300 15.19 15.45 -2.98
C TYR A 300 16.67 15.87 -2.89
N VAL A 301 16.96 16.97 -2.18
CA VAL A 301 18.34 17.44 -1.98
C VAL A 301 19.10 16.46 -1.08
N ARG A 302 18.46 15.93 -0.06
CA ARG A 302 19.03 14.95 0.87
C ARG A 302 19.35 13.61 0.21
N LEU A 303 18.67 13.25 -0.88
CA LEU A 303 18.98 12.08 -1.71
C LEU A 303 20.26 12.24 -2.55
N SER A 304 20.94 13.40 -2.51
CA SER A 304 22.13 13.67 -3.31
C SER A 304 23.26 12.63 -3.18
N PRO A 305 23.50 11.95 -2.04
CA PRO A 305 24.47 10.87 -1.96
C PRO A 305 24.19 9.71 -2.93
N LEU A 306 22.91 9.41 -3.22
CA LEU A 306 22.52 8.36 -4.17
C LEU A 306 22.93 8.71 -5.62
N PHE A 307 23.02 10.00 -5.96
CA PHE A 307 23.43 10.43 -7.30
C PHE A 307 24.88 10.05 -7.61
N GLN A 308 25.72 9.95 -6.58
CA GLN A 308 27.11 9.50 -6.73
C GLN A 308 27.21 7.99 -7.00
N LEU A 309 26.16 7.25 -6.68
CA LEU A 309 26.01 5.81 -6.96
C LEU A 309 25.29 5.54 -8.29
N GLY A 310 25.18 6.53 -9.18
CA GLY A 310 24.51 6.40 -10.48
C GLY A 310 23.00 6.61 -10.47
N PHE A 311 22.37 6.90 -9.31
CA PHE A 311 20.91 7.06 -9.24
C PHE A 311 20.43 8.19 -10.14
N ASN A 312 19.43 7.89 -10.98
CA ASN A 312 18.85 8.85 -11.90
C ASN A 312 18.00 9.90 -11.14
N ARG A 313 18.36 11.17 -11.28
CA ARG A 313 17.64 12.29 -10.66
C ARG A 313 16.16 12.38 -11.06
N ASN A 314 15.81 11.92 -12.26
CA ASN A 314 14.45 11.90 -12.77
C ASN A 314 13.63 10.68 -12.28
N ALA A 315 14.26 9.75 -11.55
CA ALA A 315 13.56 8.61 -10.95
C ALA A 315 12.72 8.98 -9.72
N PHE A 316 12.94 10.14 -9.11
CA PHE A 316 12.21 10.63 -7.94
C PHE A 316 10.75 10.95 -8.29
N ARG A 317 9.80 10.16 -7.76
CA ARG A 317 8.37 10.25 -8.11
C ARG A 317 7.46 10.32 -6.89
N PRO A 318 7.28 11.50 -6.30
CA PRO A 318 6.22 11.71 -5.32
C PRO A 318 4.86 11.38 -5.91
N SER A 319 4.01 10.76 -5.08
CA SER A 319 2.67 10.33 -5.44
C SER A 319 1.69 10.58 -4.30
N TYR A 320 0.41 10.66 -4.62
CA TYR A 320 -0.68 10.78 -3.67
C TYR A 320 -1.72 9.70 -3.89
N GLY A 321 -2.27 9.21 -2.80
CA GLY A 321 -3.37 8.26 -2.76
C GLY A 321 -3.67 7.81 -1.35
N MET A 322 -4.68 6.94 -1.21
CA MET A 322 -5.18 6.45 0.06
C MET A 322 -5.93 5.13 -0.14
N ALA A 323 -6.19 4.41 0.93
CA ALA A 323 -6.90 3.13 0.88
C ALA A 323 -8.30 3.26 0.24
N GLU A 324 -9.00 4.37 0.48
CA GLU A 324 -10.33 4.67 -0.07
C GLU A 324 -10.33 4.89 -1.60
N THR A 325 -9.16 5.12 -2.20
CA THR A 325 -8.94 5.14 -3.65
C THR A 325 -8.21 3.89 -4.14
N THR A 326 -8.24 2.82 -3.37
CA THR A 326 -7.47 1.58 -3.50
C THR A 326 -5.99 1.80 -3.23
N LEU A 327 -5.34 2.79 -3.89
CA LEU A 327 -3.97 3.21 -3.64
C LEU A 327 -3.69 4.58 -4.26
N ILE A 328 -3.36 4.64 -5.56
CA ILE A 328 -2.77 5.81 -6.21
C ILE A 328 -3.79 6.64 -6.98
N VAL A 329 -3.71 7.96 -6.82
CA VAL A 329 -4.54 8.98 -7.50
C VAL A 329 -3.71 9.86 -8.43
N SER A 330 -2.54 10.30 -7.96
CA SER A 330 -1.64 11.14 -8.75
C SER A 330 -0.19 10.73 -8.56
N SER A 331 0.64 11.03 -9.55
CA SER A 331 2.08 10.76 -9.52
C SER A 331 2.85 11.75 -10.39
N CYS A 332 4.08 12.03 -10.00
CA CYS A 332 5.03 12.71 -10.86
C CYS A 332 5.41 11.80 -12.03
N LEU A 333 5.17 12.27 -13.25
CA LEU A 333 5.47 11.51 -14.46
C LEU A 333 6.98 11.45 -14.72
N PRO A 334 7.44 10.44 -15.49
CA PRO A 334 8.84 10.31 -15.91
C PRO A 334 9.39 11.58 -16.54
N GLY A 335 10.63 11.92 -16.19
CA GLY A 335 11.34 13.08 -16.78
C GLY A 335 10.90 14.47 -16.26
N TYR A 336 9.86 14.56 -15.44
CA TYR A 336 9.41 15.86 -14.90
C TYR A 336 10.19 16.32 -13.67
N GLY A 337 10.95 15.42 -13.03
CA GLY A 337 11.75 15.73 -11.85
C GLY A 337 10.93 16.21 -10.65
N ASN A 338 11.62 16.63 -9.61
CA ASN A 338 11.00 17.22 -8.43
C ASN A 338 10.60 18.68 -8.72
N LYS A 339 9.31 19.01 -8.62
CA LYS A 339 8.80 20.38 -8.72
C LYS A 339 8.29 20.83 -7.37
N ASN A 340 8.99 21.78 -6.76
CA ASN A 340 8.52 22.45 -5.56
C ASN A 340 7.84 23.77 -5.96
N ILE A 341 6.83 24.15 -5.19
CA ILE A 341 6.15 25.44 -5.31
C ILE A 341 6.32 26.21 -3.99
N ARG A 342 6.59 27.52 -4.08
CA ARG A 342 6.70 28.40 -2.92
C ARG A 342 5.53 29.32 -2.86
N ILE A 343 4.92 29.37 -1.68
CA ILE A 343 3.69 30.09 -1.41
C ILE A 343 3.95 31.01 -0.22
N ASN A 344 3.49 32.27 -0.33
CA ASN A 344 3.54 33.23 0.78
C ASN A 344 2.91 32.60 2.03
N ARG A 345 3.66 32.58 3.14
CA ARG A 345 3.25 31.86 4.36
C ARG A 345 2.00 32.50 4.99
N GLU A 346 1.95 33.82 5.07
CA GLU A 346 0.82 34.54 5.65
C GLU A 346 -0.46 34.32 4.82
N ALA A 347 -0.38 34.49 3.51
CA ALA A 347 -1.50 34.23 2.60
C ALA A 347 -1.98 32.77 2.67
N PHE A 348 -1.05 31.80 2.83
CA PHE A 348 -1.41 30.39 2.96
C PHE A 348 -2.25 30.12 4.22
N TYR A 349 -1.92 30.72 5.36
CA TYR A 349 -2.73 30.59 6.58
C TYR A 349 -4.12 31.22 6.46
N GLU A 350 -4.29 32.19 5.56
CA GLU A 350 -5.59 32.76 5.18
C GLU A 350 -6.33 31.92 4.12
N GLY A 351 -5.75 30.79 3.69
CA GLY A 351 -6.32 29.92 2.66
C GLY A 351 -6.11 30.41 1.23
N ILE A 352 -5.18 31.33 0.99
CA ILE A 352 -4.88 31.96 -0.29
C ILE A 352 -3.56 31.40 -0.83
N ILE A 353 -3.56 30.89 -2.05
CA ILE A 353 -2.36 30.39 -2.72
C ILE A 353 -1.72 31.52 -3.55
N LYS A 354 -0.75 32.21 -2.91
CA LYS A 354 0.02 33.29 -3.57
C LYS A 354 1.46 32.86 -3.79
N LEU A 355 1.86 32.71 -5.04
CA LEU A 355 3.23 32.33 -5.42
C LEU A 355 4.21 33.43 -5.04
N VAL A 356 5.40 33.04 -4.57
CA VAL A 356 6.45 33.97 -4.16
C VAL A 356 7.84 33.49 -4.57
N ASP A 357 8.77 34.45 -4.66
CA ASP A 357 10.17 34.21 -4.87
C ASP A 357 10.92 33.91 -3.55
N LYS A 358 12.15 33.42 -3.65
CA LYS A 358 13.02 33.03 -2.52
C LYS A 358 13.29 34.12 -1.48
N GLN A 359 13.03 35.39 -1.78
CA GLN A 359 13.32 36.54 -0.89
C GLN A 359 12.20 36.84 0.11
N GLN A 360 11.05 36.21 -0.02
CA GLN A 360 9.89 36.40 0.85
C GLN A 360 9.73 35.22 1.81
N ASP A 361 9.03 35.41 2.95
CA ASP A 361 8.68 34.30 3.82
C ASP A 361 7.69 33.36 3.11
N PHE A 362 8.02 32.06 3.07
CA PHE A 362 7.27 31.07 2.31
C PHE A 362 7.10 29.73 3.01
N CYS A 363 6.06 29.01 2.63
CA CYS A 363 5.95 27.56 2.73
C CYS A 363 6.30 26.92 1.40
N GLU A 364 6.98 25.78 1.41
CA GLU A 364 7.37 25.08 0.20
C GLU A 364 6.67 23.71 0.15
N PHE A 365 6.00 23.41 -0.97
CA PHE A 365 5.28 22.16 -1.17
C PHE A 365 5.89 21.37 -2.33
N VAL A 366 5.97 20.06 -2.15
CA VAL A 366 6.41 19.12 -3.19
C VAL A 366 5.22 18.72 -4.04
N SER A 367 5.41 18.68 -5.35
CA SER A 367 4.40 18.20 -6.30
C SER A 367 4.01 16.75 -6.01
N ALA A 368 2.71 16.47 -5.95
CA ALA A 368 2.14 15.13 -5.98
C ALA A 368 1.88 14.64 -7.43
N GLY A 369 2.26 15.44 -8.42
CA GLY A 369 2.20 15.11 -9.83
C GLY A 369 0.86 15.37 -10.49
N ARG A 370 0.62 14.68 -11.60
CA ARG A 370 -0.62 14.77 -12.40
C ARG A 370 -1.61 13.71 -11.96
N ILE A 371 -2.88 14.01 -12.15
CA ILE A 371 -3.96 13.04 -11.98
C ILE A 371 -3.81 11.93 -13.00
N LEU A 372 -3.90 10.69 -12.53
CA LEU A 372 -3.68 9.51 -13.36
C LEU A 372 -4.90 9.20 -14.25
N PRO A 373 -4.71 8.53 -15.38
CA PRO A 373 -5.77 8.26 -16.35
C PRO A 373 -6.97 7.51 -15.74
N GLY A 374 -8.18 7.92 -16.09
CA GLY A 374 -9.43 7.32 -15.62
C GLY A 374 -9.91 7.83 -14.25
N LEU A 375 -9.18 8.77 -13.66
CA LEU A 375 -9.56 9.47 -12.44
C LEU A 375 -9.93 10.91 -12.72
N GLN A 376 -10.84 11.43 -11.92
CA GLN A 376 -11.18 12.84 -11.85
C GLN A 376 -10.90 13.35 -10.45
N VAL A 377 -10.29 14.51 -10.36
CA VAL A 377 -10.02 15.19 -9.09
C VAL A 377 -10.48 16.64 -9.20
N ARG A 378 -11.11 17.13 -8.15
CA ARG A 378 -11.47 18.53 -8.01
C ARG A 378 -11.11 19.03 -6.62
N ILE A 379 -10.89 20.32 -6.50
CA ILE A 379 -10.70 21.01 -5.23
C ILE A 379 -12.02 21.66 -4.87
N VAL A 380 -12.49 21.47 -3.63
CA VAL A 380 -13.80 21.99 -3.19
C VAL A 380 -13.64 22.79 -1.90
N LYS A 381 -14.25 23.97 -1.84
CA LYS A 381 -14.34 24.77 -0.64
C LYS A 381 -15.80 25.18 -0.43
N ASP A 382 -16.34 24.93 0.76
CA ASP A 382 -17.74 25.24 1.10
C ASP A 382 -18.76 24.68 0.09
N GLY A 383 -18.50 23.45 -0.42
CA GLY A 383 -19.33 22.75 -1.41
C GLY A 383 -19.16 23.26 -2.85
N ILE A 384 -18.31 24.25 -3.09
CA ILE A 384 -18.11 24.87 -4.42
C ILE A 384 -16.76 24.43 -5.00
N PRO A 385 -16.74 23.85 -6.25
CA PRO A 385 -15.50 23.58 -6.94
C PRO A 385 -14.65 24.83 -7.14
N GLN A 386 -13.37 24.72 -6.88
CA GLN A 386 -12.40 25.81 -6.96
C GLN A 386 -11.59 25.76 -8.26
N ASN A 387 -11.14 26.92 -8.71
CA ASN A 387 -10.16 27.06 -9.77
C ASN A 387 -8.73 26.77 -9.27
N ASN A 388 -7.78 26.71 -10.21
CA ASN A 388 -6.35 26.57 -9.87
C ASN A 388 -5.89 27.68 -8.93
N LEU A 389 -4.89 27.37 -8.09
CA LEU A 389 -4.36 28.22 -7.03
C LEU A 389 -5.41 28.63 -5.96
N ASN A 390 -6.38 27.78 -5.70
CA ASN A 390 -7.28 27.91 -4.56
C ASN A 390 -7.18 26.68 -3.67
N LEU A 391 -7.01 26.89 -2.38
CA LEU A 391 -6.96 25.84 -1.38
C LEU A 391 -8.37 25.32 -1.09
N GLY A 392 -8.51 23.99 -1.00
CA GLY A 392 -9.75 23.33 -0.61
C GLY A 392 -9.57 21.85 -0.42
N GLU A 393 -10.66 21.16 -0.10
CA GLU A 393 -10.67 19.70 0.03
C GLU A 393 -10.50 19.03 -1.31
N ILE A 394 -9.64 18.02 -1.35
CA ILE A 394 -9.45 17.16 -2.51
C ILE A 394 -10.62 16.18 -2.59
N GLN A 395 -11.33 16.16 -3.70
CA GLN A 395 -12.34 15.15 -3.99
C GLN A 395 -11.95 14.33 -5.22
N VAL A 396 -12.15 13.01 -5.12
CA VAL A 396 -11.74 12.04 -6.14
C VAL A 396 -12.94 11.26 -6.65
N LYS A 397 -13.00 11.03 -7.98
CA LYS A 397 -13.99 10.17 -8.63
C LYS A 397 -13.31 9.25 -9.64
N GLY A 398 -13.69 7.96 -9.64
CA GLY A 398 -13.17 6.97 -10.59
C GLY A 398 -13.45 5.55 -10.17
N ALA A 399 -13.14 4.61 -11.05
CA ALA A 399 -13.44 3.19 -10.84
C ALA A 399 -12.60 2.53 -9.73
N CYS A 400 -11.53 3.17 -9.25
CA CYS A 400 -10.72 2.69 -8.12
C CYS A 400 -11.17 3.23 -6.75
N VAL A 401 -12.22 4.09 -6.71
CA VAL A 401 -12.79 4.56 -5.44
C VAL A 401 -13.57 3.42 -4.79
N MET A 402 -13.40 3.28 -3.48
CA MET A 402 -14.04 2.25 -2.65
C MET A 402 -15.56 2.18 -2.82
N SER A 403 -16.15 1.05 -2.47
CA SER A 403 -17.61 0.91 -2.41
C SER A 403 -18.25 1.53 -1.15
N GLY A 404 -17.43 1.87 -0.14
CA GLY A 404 -17.84 2.43 1.14
C GLY A 404 -17.07 1.81 2.31
N TYR A 405 -17.48 2.15 3.53
CA TYR A 405 -16.96 1.55 4.76
C TYR A 405 -17.86 0.39 5.22
N TYR A 406 -17.23 -0.71 5.59
CA TYR A 406 -17.92 -1.92 6.01
C TYR A 406 -18.73 -1.69 7.30
N ASN A 407 -20.04 -1.98 7.27
CA ASN A 407 -21.00 -1.77 8.36
C ASN A 407 -21.06 -0.33 8.90
N ASP A 408 -20.63 0.67 8.12
CA ASP A 408 -20.66 2.08 8.50
C ASP A 408 -21.25 2.94 7.36
N ILE A 409 -22.58 2.86 7.24
CA ILE A 409 -23.32 3.60 6.21
C ILE A 409 -23.20 5.10 6.44
N GLN A 410 -23.29 5.54 7.71
CA GLN A 410 -23.21 6.96 8.04
C GLN A 410 -21.89 7.57 7.56
N SER A 411 -20.75 7.01 7.96
CA SER A 411 -19.44 7.50 7.47
C SER A 411 -19.29 7.37 5.95
N THR A 412 -19.93 6.36 5.34
CA THR A 412 -19.92 6.21 3.88
C THR A 412 -20.64 7.37 3.21
N ASP A 413 -21.87 7.70 3.65
CA ASP A 413 -22.69 8.77 3.10
C ASP A 413 -22.09 10.18 3.37
N GLU A 414 -21.30 10.32 4.44
CA GLU A 414 -20.57 11.55 4.73
C GLU A 414 -19.50 11.83 3.67
N VAL A 415 -18.76 10.80 3.24
CA VAL A 415 -17.59 10.96 2.34
C VAL A 415 -17.88 10.67 0.87
N LEU A 416 -18.88 9.83 0.55
CA LEU A 416 -19.24 9.46 -0.83
C LEU A 416 -20.54 10.13 -1.25
N LYS A 417 -20.46 11.13 -2.14
CA LYS A 417 -21.62 11.86 -2.67
C LYS A 417 -21.54 11.96 -4.19
N ASP A 418 -22.56 11.49 -4.89
CA ASP A 418 -22.66 11.52 -6.37
C ASP A 418 -21.44 10.89 -7.08
N GLY A 419 -20.84 9.87 -6.45
CA GLY A 419 -19.66 9.19 -6.93
C GLY A 419 -18.33 9.93 -6.68
N TRP A 420 -18.36 11.05 -5.95
CA TRP A 420 -17.18 11.76 -5.46
C TRP A 420 -16.85 11.35 -4.04
N LEU A 421 -15.61 10.98 -3.82
CA LEU A 421 -15.02 10.74 -2.50
C LEU A 421 -14.42 12.04 -1.97
N SER A 422 -14.91 12.53 -0.84
CA SER A 422 -14.25 13.56 -0.01
C SER A 422 -13.11 12.91 0.76
N THR A 423 -11.87 13.32 0.48
CA THR A 423 -10.69 12.64 1.04
C THR A 423 -10.35 13.09 2.45
N GLY A 424 -10.82 14.26 2.86
CA GLY A 424 -10.40 14.92 4.09
C GLY A 424 -9.00 15.54 4.01
N ASP A 425 -8.34 15.48 2.84
CA ASP A 425 -7.06 16.15 2.61
C ASP A 425 -7.27 17.48 1.89
N LEU A 426 -6.50 18.50 2.26
CA LEU A 426 -6.49 19.79 1.59
C LEU A 426 -5.39 19.83 0.53
N GLY A 427 -5.71 20.43 -0.60
CA GLY A 427 -4.75 20.63 -1.68
C GLY A 427 -5.18 21.71 -2.67
N PHE A 428 -4.39 21.88 -3.70
CA PHE A 428 -4.65 22.82 -4.78
C PHE A 428 -3.95 22.35 -6.07
N PHE A 429 -4.41 22.84 -7.21
CA PHE A 429 -3.72 22.71 -8.48
C PHE A 429 -2.92 23.96 -8.82
N ASP A 430 -1.75 23.80 -9.44
CA ASP A 430 -1.06 24.91 -10.12
C ASP A 430 -1.66 25.17 -11.52
N TYR A 431 -1.15 26.19 -12.20
CA TYR A 431 -1.59 26.53 -13.58
C TYR A 431 -1.31 25.42 -14.61
N ASN A 432 -0.46 24.43 -14.30
CA ASN A 432 -0.14 23.30 -15.16
C ASN A 432 -0.96 22.04 -14.81
N ASN A 433 -1.98 22.18 -13.95
CA ASN A 433 -2.77 21.07 -13.41
C ASN A 433 -1.93 20.02 -12.65
N ILE A 434 -0.91 20.48 -11.94
CA ILE A 434 -0.13 19.67 -11.01
C ILE A 434 -0.78 19.79 -9.64
N LEU A 435 -1.01 18.63 -9.00
CA LEU A 435 -1.59 18.56 -7.66
C LEU A 435 -0.52 18.79 -6.59
N TYR A 436 -0.86 19.57 -5.58
CA TYR A 436 -0.08 19.75 -4.36
C TYR A 436 -0.95 19.44 -3.15
N ILE A 437 -0.42 18.62 -2.24
CA ILE A 437 -1.08 18.29 -0.98
C ILE A 437 -0.61 19.29 0.07
N ALA A 438 -1.53 19.98 0.69
CA ALA A 438 -1.20 21.05 1.64
C ALA A 438 -1.14 20.56 3.07
N VAL A 439 -2.17 19.87 3.54
CA VAL A 439 -2.26 19.28 4.90
C VAL A 439 -3.38 18.24 4.92
N SER A 440 -3.27 17.19 5.75
CA SER A 440 -4.44 16.43 6.17
C SER A 440 -5.27 17.32 7.12
N TYR A 441 -6.57 17.39 6.92
CA TYR A 441 -7.52 18.28 7.65
C TYR A 441 -7.43 18.13 9.17
N THR A 442 -6.98 16.99 9.66
CA THR A 442 -6.78 16.68 11.08
C THR A 442 -5.69 17.51 11.75
N HIS A 443 -4.68 17.99 11.01
CA HIS A 443 -3.60 18.80 11.57
C HIS A 443 -3.95 20.30 11.69
N LEU A 444 -4.83 20.83 10.84
CA LEU A 444 -5.27 22.24 10.94
C LEU A 444 -6.17 22.47 12.15
N ARG A 445 -7.12 21.56 12.44
CA ARG A 445 -7.99 21.68 13.63
C ARG A 445 -7.22 21.58 14.95
N ALA A 446 -6.10 20.88 14.99
CA ALA A 446 -5.26 20.80 16.21
C ALA A 446 -4.54 22.13 16.51
N HIS A 447 -4.36 23.01 15.52
CA HIS A 447 -3.81 24.36 15.72
C HIS A 447 -4.88 25.40 16.08
N GLU A 448 -6.11 25.28 15.59
CA GLU A 448 -7.22 26.19 15.93
C GLU A 448 -7.71 26.00 17.39
N THR A 449 -7.56 24.79 17.96
CA THR A 449 -7.93 24.51 19.37
C THR A 449 -6.86 24.89 20.39
N LYS A 450 -5.68 25.38 19.94
CA LYS A 450 -4.58 25.84 20.82
C LYS A 450 -4.32 27.35 20.76
N ALA A 451 -5.16 28.13 20.06
CA ALA A 451 -5.09 29.56 19.97
C ALA A 451 -6.20 30.23 20.92
#